data_56d8987fd8105c6c509c648d723b7670
#
_entry.id   56d8987fd8105c6c509c648d723b7670
#
_cell.length_a   1.000
_cell.length_b   1.000
_cell.length_c   1.000
_cell.angle_alpha   90.00
_cell.angle_beta   90.00
_cell.angle_gamma   90.00
#
_symmetry.space_group_name_H-M   'P 1'
#
loop_
_entity.id
_entity.type
_entity.pdbx_description
1 polymer ?
#
loop_
_entity_poly.entity_id
_entity_poly.type
_entity_poly.pdbx_seq_one_letter_code
_entity_poly.pdbx_strand_id
1 'polypeptide(L)'
;MKQMTRFSQMACLALFVLFPLTVSAQTITLTLSDQNSEMSWGPVHATQPWVKQVEKATNGKVKIQIYPSETLAKGKQNWMAAKDGICDMSWNVMSYYPGLTPYADVVVLPGLPFRTGEKGSEVIWKLFEKFPEVSDQFAENKVLVLYTSEPFILMTSKKQVKTLEDLRGLKIRTVGGPPIEQMKALGGQPMLLPMPDVYVAMEKGTVDGLEAAYEPIPGFRLNEVVKYITEGPFAPSLFAVVMNKKKWNSLPKDIQNAIMSVSGLEGSKFFGRNFFDAARVPIKKMIEEGKYDIKIYTLPETERARWVEVGCKPIWEQWVKSMEGKGHKKAREILNAALEMGK
;
A
#
# COMPACT_ATOMS: atom_id res chain seq x y z
N MET A 1 -15.06 -93.97 -40.67
CA MET A 1 -14.47 -93.47 -39.43
C MET A 1 -13.88 -92.12 -39.76
N LYS A 2 -14.57 -90.99 -39.40
CA LYS A 2 -14.09 -89.63 -39.56
C LYS A 2 -14.30 -88.95 -38.25
N GLN A 3 -13.19 -88.57 -37.59
CA GLN A 3 -13.20 -87.75 -36.41
C GLN A 3 -13.37 -86.30 -36.82
N MET A 4 -14.36 -85.61 -36.23
CA MET A 4 -14.60 -84.18 -36.35
C MET A 4 -13.96 -83.46 -35.10
N THR A 5 -12.92 -82.75 -35.34
CA THR A 5 -12.30 -81.88 -34.35
C THR A 5 -13.09 -80.55 -34.25
N ARG A 6 -13.66 -80.27 -33.07
CA ARG A 6 -14.29 -78.97 -32.74
C ARG A 6 -13.25 -77.99 -32.31
N PHE A 7 -13.04 -76.89 -33.04
CA PHE A 7 -12.31 -75.71 -32.61
C PHE A 7 -13.23 -74.85 -31.74
N SER A 8 -12.82 -74.65 -30.45
CA SER A 8 -13.46 -73.72 -29.56
C SER A 8 -12.80 -72.36 -29.74
N GLN A 9 -13.51 -71.34 -30.19
CA GLN A 9 -13.06 -69.94 -30.26
C GLN A 9 -13.31 -69.32 -28.88
N MET A 10 -12.25 -69.08 -28.12
CA MET A 10 -12.28 -68.23 -26.93
C MET A 10 -12.16 -66.78 -27.36
N ALA A 11 -13.28 -66.04 -27.29
CA ALA A 11 -13.30 -64.59 -27.47
C ALA A 11 -12.77 -63.94 -26.18
N CYS A 12 -11.52 -63.39 -26.16
CA CYS A 12 -11.03 -62.54 -25.14
C CYS A 12 -11.67 -61.15 -25.25
N LEU A 13 -12.60 -60.83 -24.32
CA LEU A 13 -13.16 -59.49 -24.13
C LEU A 13 -12.14 -58.64 -23.37
N ALA A 14 -11.38 -57.81 -24.08
CA ALA A 14 -10.48 -56.84 -23.46
C ALA A 14 -11.32 -55.71 -22.86
N LEU A 15 -11.47 -55.68 -21.53
CA LEU A 15 -12.11 -54.62 -20.78
C LEU A 15 -11.14 -53.43 -20.72
N PHE A 16 -11.30 -52.43 -21.58
CA PHE A 16 -10.60 -51.16 -21.48
C PHE A 16 -11.12 -50.39 -20.26
N VAL A 17 -10.42 -50.46 -19.13
CA VAL A 17 -10.65 -49.60 -17.97
C VAL A 17 -10.08 -48.23 -18.31
N LEU A 18 -10.94 -47.28 -18.69
CA LEU A 18 -10.62 -45.88 -18.82
C LEU A 18 -10.36 -45.32 -17.41
N PHE A 19 -9.08 -45.31 -16.98
CA PHE A 19 -8.65 -44.52 -15.82
C PHE A 19 -8.79 -43.04 -16.23
N PRO A 20 -9.57 -42.21 -15.49
CA PRO A 20 -9.55 -40.78 -15.70
C PRO A 20 -8.13 -40.28 -15.32
N LEU A 21 -7.37 -39.85 -16.31
CA LEU A 21 -6.16 -39.08 -16.08
C LEU A 21 -6.59 -37.79 -15.41
N THR A 22 -6.58 -37.78 -14.08
CA THR A 22 -6.63 -36.53 -13.31
C THR A 22 -5.34 -35.77 -13.62
N VAL A 23 -5.40 -34.90 -14.62
CA VAL A 23 -4.37 -33.89 -14.82
C VAL A 23 -4.39 -33.01 -13.57
N SER A 24 -3.53 -33.30 -12.60
CA SER A 24 -3.28 -32.42 -11.50
C SER A 24 -2.73 -31.10 -12.08
N ALA A 25 -3.57 -30.08 -12.13
CA ALA A 25 -3.14 -28.77 -12.59
C ALA A 25 -1.97 -28.31 -11.68
N GLN A 26 -0.80 -28.14 -12.28
CA GLN A 26 0.39 -27.70 -11.53
C GLN A 26 0.11 -26.38 -10.83
N THR A 27 0.22 -26.37 -9.50
CA THR A 27 0.02 -25.15 -8.68
C THR A 27 1.10 -24.14 -9.01
N ILE A 28 0.69 -22.92 -9.34
CA ILE A 28 1.58 -21.79 -9.58
C ILE A 28 1.90 -21.16 -8.24
N THR A 29 3.15 -21.23 -7.83
CA THR A 29 3.62 -20.50 -6.63
C THR A 29 4.19 -19.15 -7.03
N LEU A 30 3.70 -18.09 -6.38
CA LEU A 30 4.13 -16.70 -6.54
C LEU A 30 4.80 -16.22 -5.25
N THR A 31 5.87 -15.45 -5.37
CA THR A 31 6.56 -14.82 -4.25
C THR A 31 6.09 -13.38 -4.08
N LEU A 32 5.82 -12.94 -2.83
CA LEU A 32 5.45 -11.55 -2.50
C LEU A 32 6.45 -10.98 -1.50
N SER A 33 7.24 -9.99 -1.91
CA SER A 33 8.16 -9.24 -1.04
C SER A 33 7.40 -8.17 -0.26
N ASP A 34 7.55 -8.14 1.07
CA ASP A 34 6.93 -7.18 1.98
C ASP A 34 7.95 -6.66 3.01
N GLN A 35 7.96 -5.34 3.26
CA GLN A 35 8.80 -4.75 4.31
C GLN A 35 8.23 -4.93 5.71
N ASN A 36 6.93 -5.20 5.83
CA ASN A 36 6.24 -5.32 7.11
C ASN A 36 6.48 -6.69 7.74
N SER A 37 6.45 -6.75 9.08
CA SER A 37 6.40 -8.04 9.78
C SER A 37 5.07 -8.74 9.50
N GLU A 38 5.11 -10.06 9.31
CA GLU A 38 3.90 -10.86 9.07
C GLU A 38 2.84 -10.75 10.18
N MET A 39 3.26 -10.39 11.40
CA MET A 39 2.41 -10.22 12.57
C MET A 39 1.90 -8.77 12.75
N SER A 40 2.33 -7.83 11.93
CA SER A 40 1.83 -6.45 11.95
C SER A 40 0.36 -6.41 11.54
N TRP A 41 -0.34 -5.36 11.98
CA TRP A 41 -1.77 -5.21 11.71
C TRP A 41 -2.11 -5.32 10.23
N GLY A 42 -1.44 -4.54 9.38
CA GLY A 42 -1.72 -4.49 7.94
C GLY A 42 -1.59 -5.86 7.26
N PRO A 43 -0.46 -6.58 7.38
CA PRO A 43 -0.34 -7.95 6.88
C PRO A 43 -1.42 -8.90 7.39
N VAL A 44 -1.72 -8.89 8.70
CA VAL A 44 -2.71 -9.80 9.31
C VAL A 44 -4.13 -9.52 8.82
N HIS A 45 -4.51 -8.23 8.65
CA HIS A 45 -5.90 -7.84 8.36
C HIS A 45 -6.16 -7.50 6.89
N ALA A 46 -5.11 -7.32 6.08
CA ALA A 46 -5.26 -7.00 4.66
C ALA A 46 -4.46 -7.94 3.75
N THR A 47 -3.11 -8.02 3.85
CA THR A 47 -2.30 -8.77 2.90
C THR A 47 -2.60 -10.27 2.93
N GLN A 48 -2.56 -10.91 4.11
CA GLN A 48 -2.84 -12.34 4.24
C GLN A 48 -4.28 -12.71 3.87
N PRO A 49 -5.33 -11.97 4.29
CA PRO A 49 -6.69 -12.20 3.82
C PRO A 49 -6.85 -12.06 2.31
N TRP A 50 -6.21 -11.04 1.69
CA TRP A 50 -6.23 -10.88 0.25
C TRP A 50 -5.54 -12.04 -0.47
N VAL A 51 -4.40 -12.52 0.02
CA VAL A 51 -3.73 -13.74 -0.50
C VAL A 51 -4.68 -14.92 -0.47
N LYS A 52 -5.40 -15.15 0.64
CA LYS A 52 -6.42 -16.20 0.73
C LYS A 52 -7.57 -16.01 -0.25
N GLN A 53 -7.98 -14.76 -0.51
CA GLN A 53 -9.00 -14.47 -1.53
C GLN A 53 -8.50 -14.83 -2.94
N VAL A 54 -7.24 -14.51 -3.28
CA VAL A 54 -6.61 -14.90 -4.56
C VAL A 54 -6.54 -16.43 -4.69
N GLU A 55 -6.09 -17.13 -3.64
CA GLU A 55 -6.03 -18.60 -3.65
C GLU A 55 -7.42 -19.21 -3.86
N LYS A 56 -8.44 -18.67 -3.19
CA LYS A 56 -9.84 -19.12 -3.37
C LYS A 56 -10.37 -18.80 -4.77
N ALA A 57 -10.16 -17.58 -5.27
CA ALA A 57 -10.64 -17.17 -6.59
C ALA A 57 -10.02 -18.00 -7.74
N THR A 58 -8.78 -18.45 -7.54
CA THR A 58 -8.07 -19.32 -8.50
C THR A 58 -8.33 -20.81 -8.28
N ASN A 59 -9.27 -21.18 -7.40
CA ASN A 59 -9.56 -22.58 -7.02
C ASN A 59 -8.30 -23.34 -6.58
N GLY A 60 -7.38 -22.69 -5.87
CA GLY A 60 -6.12 -23.24 -5.38
C GLY A 60 -5.04 -23.44 -6.45
N LYS A 61 -5.27 -23.02 -7.69
CA LYS A 61 -4.24 -23.09 -8.76
C LYS A 61 -3.10 -22.11 -8.53
N VAL A 62 -3.31 -21.05 -7.75
CA VAL A 62 -2.26 -20.09 -7.34
C VAL A 62 -2.05 -20.18 -5.85
N LYS A 63 -0.78 -20.17 -5.41
CA LYS A 63 -0.34 -20.01 -4.05
C LYS A 63 0.58 -18.79 -3.98
N ILE A 64 0.42 -17.94 -2.96
CA ILE A 64 1.29 -16.77 -2.77
C ILE A 64 2.05 -16.95 -1.47
N GLN A 65 3.38 -17.02 -1.58
CA GLN A 65 4.29 -17.06 -0.45
C GLN A 65 4.75 -15.64 -0.12
N ILE A 66 4.38 -15.15 1.07
CA ILE A 66 4.82 -13.84 1.57
C ILE A 66 6.21 -13.97 2.17
N TYR A 67 7.10 -13.05 1.81
CA TYR A 67 8.45 -12.87 2.36
C TYR A 67 8.46 -11.54 3.14
N PRO A 68 8.20 -11.60 4.46
CA PRO A 68 8.04 -10.41 5.30
C PRO A 68 9.38 -9.83 5.73
N SER A 69 9.33 -8.66 6.41
CA SER A 69 10.47 -8.05 7.11
C SER A 69 11.70 -7.84 6.23
N GLU A 70 11.48 -7.46 4.96
CA GLU A 70 12.55 -7.18 3.99
C GLU A 70 13.46 -8.39 3.67
N THR A 71 12.96 -9.62 3.81
CA THR A 71 13.74 -10.84 3.58
C THR A 71 14.09 -11.09 2.12
N LEU A 72 13.35 -10.55 1.13
CA LEU A 72 13.69 -10.61 -0.29
C LEU A 72 14.31 -9.32 -0.81
N ALA A 73 13.72 -8.18 -0.46
CA ALA A 73 14.20 -6.86 -0.88
C ALA A 73 13.88 -5.80 0.16
N LYS A 74 14.72 -4.77 0.25
CA LYS A 74 14.47 -3.60 1.08
C LYS A 74 13.27 -2.80 0.59
N GLY A 75 12.53 -2.13 1.49
CA GLY A 75 11.34 -1.36 1.13
C GLY A 75 11.55 -0.38 -0.02
N LYS A 76 12.70 0.31 -0.07
CA LYS A 76 13.09 1.20 -1.17
C LYS A 76 13.44 0.48 -2.49
N GLN A 77 13.55 -0.83 -2.49
CA GLN A 77 13.94 -1.64 -3.65
C GLN A 77 12.81 -2.52 -4.16
N ASN A 78 11.71 -2.64 -3.40
CA ASN A 78 10.61 -3.56 -3.70
C ASN A 78 10.00 -3.34 -5.10
N TRP A 79 9.84 -2.09 -5.54
CA TRP A 79 9.35 -1.79 -6.90
C TRP A 79 10.25 -2.38 -7.98
N MET A 80 11.57 -2.17 -7.86
CA MET A 80 12.55 -2.70 -8.81
C MET A 80 12.69 -4.21 -8.68
N ALA A 81 12.60 -4.76 -7.47
CA ALA A 81 12.65 -6.21 -7.24
C ALA A 81 11.53 -6.95 -8.00
N ALA A 82 10.31 -6.40 -8.01
CA ALA A 82 9.23 -6.94 -8.84
C ALA A 82 9.50 -6.70 -10.33
N LYS A 83 9.89 -5.49 -10.74
CA LYS A 83 10.20 -5.17 -12.14
C LYS A 83 11.26 -6.11 -12.73
N ASP A 84 12.33 -6.35 -12.00
CA ASP A 84 13.49 -7.13 -12.45
C ASP A 84 13.29 -8.65 -12.24
N GLY A 85 12.18 -9.07 -11.58
CA GLY A 85 11.86 -10.48 -11.37
C GLY A 85 12.61 -11.14 -10.22
N ILE A 86 13.16 -10.36 -9.27
CA ILE A 86 13.72 -10.88 -8.02
C ILE A 86 12.61 -11.50 -7.16
N CYS A 87 11.42 -10.92 -7.23
CA CYS A 87 10.17 -11.49 -6.72
C CYS A 87 9.07 -11.39 -7.78
N ASP A 88 8.06 -12.26 -7.69
CA ASP A 88 6.92 -12.19 -8.61
C ASP A 88 6.02 -10.98 -8.30
N MET A 89 5.89 -10.64 -7.02
CA MET A 89 5.03 -9.57 -6.52
C MET A 89 5.76 -8.78 -5.43
N SER A 90 5.39 -7.51 -5.26
CA SER A 90 5.88 -6.70 -4.16
C SER A 90 4.82 -5.76 -3.59
N TRP A 91 4.92 -5.52 -2.29
CA TRP A 91 4.22 -4.47 -1.55
C TRP A 91 5.09 -3.22 -1.51
N ASN A 92 4.53 -2.05 -1.84
CA ASN A 92 5.31 -0.84 -2.06
C ASN A 92 4.70 0.37 -1.35
N VAL A 93 5.55 1.20 -0.77
CA VAL A 93 5.24 2.59 -0.42
C VAL A 93 5.66 3.45 -1.61
N MET A 94 4.70 3.95 -2.40
CA MET A 94 5.02 4.66 -3.64
C MET A 94 5.83 5.94 -3.41
N SER A 95 5.61 6.59 -2.29
CA SER A 95 6.37 7.78 -1.90
C SER A 95 7.86 7.52 -1.56
N TYR A 96 8.33 6.27 -1.56
CA TYR A 96 9.77 5.97 -1.47
C TYR A 96 10.50 6.13 -2.80
N TYR A 97 9.77 6.32 -3.89
CA TYR A 97 10.29 6.45 -5.27
C TYR A 97 9.96 7.84 -5.85
N PRO A 98 10.58 8.93 -5.33
CA PRO A 98 10.27 10.29 -5.78
C PRO A 98 10.39 10.44 -7.29
N GLY A 99 9.33 10.94 -7.93
CA GLY A 99 9.29 11.17 -9.37
C GLY A 99 8.92 9.94 -10.21
N LEU A 100 8.68 8.77 -9.60
CA LEU A 100 8.24 7.58 -10.34
C LEU A 100 6.77 7.73 -10.80
N THR A 101 5.89 8.21 -9.93
CA THR A 101 4.46 8.33 -10.19
C THR A 101 3.92 9.71 -9.86
N PRO A 102 4.47 10.80 -10.46
CA PRO A 102 4.17 12.17 -10.06
C PRO A 102 2.70 12.59 -10.22
N TYR A 103 1.94 12.03 -11.17
CA TYR A 103 0.49 12.28 -11.26
C TYR A 103 -0.29 11.58 -10.14
N ALA A 104 0.12 10.36 -9.76
CA ALA A 104 -0.52 9.64 -8.66
C ALA A 104 -0.26 10.31 -7.30
N ASP A 105 0.78 11.14 -7.17
CA ASP A 105 1.04 11.95 -5.98
C ASP A 105 -0.10 12.94 -5.65
N VAL A 106 -1.05 13.14 -6.56
CA VAL A 106 -2.25 13.95 -6.30
C VAL A 106 -3.02 13.46 -5.06
N VAL A 107 -3.07 12.15 -4.81
CA VAL A 107 -3.81 11.60 -3.66
C VAL A 107 -3.05 11.70 -2.34
N VAL A 108 -1.77 12.07 -2.37
CA VAL A 108 -0.97 12.35 -1.17
C VAL A 108 -0.77 13.85 -0.92
N LEU A 109 -1.54 14.70 -1.59
CA LEU A 109 -1.64 16.11 -1.26
C LEU A 109 -2.33 16.27 0.11
N PRO A 110 -1.84 17.18 0.97
CA PRO A 110 -2.42 17.39 2.29
C PRO A 110 -3.79 18.07 2.24
N GLY A 111 -4.67 17.71 3.18
CA GLY A 111 -5.96 18.40 3.32
C GLY A 111 -6.98 18.12 2.22
N LEU A 112 -6.83 17.02 1.47
CA LEU A 112 -7.83 16.55 0.53
C LEU A 112 -9.16 16.21 1.25
N PRO A 113 -10.32 16.22 0.56
CA PRO A 113 -11.62 16.07 1.20
C PRO A 113 -11.89 14.68 1.79
N PHE A 114 -11.15 13.63 1.38
CA PHE A 114 -11.32 12.31 1.99
C PHE A 114 -10.57 12.17 3.33
N ARG A 115 -11.17 11.42 4.26
CA ARG A 115 -10.71 11.25 5.64
C ARG A 115 -10.31 9.81 5.97
N THR A 116 -10.52 8.88 5.05
CA THR A 116 -10.26 7.45 5.23
C THR A 116 -9.37 6.90 4.13
N GLY A 117 -8.61 5.87 4.46
CA GLY A 117 -7.82 5.13 3.48
C GLY A 117 -8.71 4.46 2.43
N GLU A 118 -9.89 3.95 2.82
CA GLU A 118 -10.85 3.38 1.87
C GLU A 118 -11.26 4.39 0.79
N LYS A 119 -11.65 5.62 1.19
CA LYS A 119 -12.06 6.65 0.23
C LYS A 119 -10.91 7.14 -0.64
N GLY A 120 -9.72 7.35 -0.07
CA GLY A 120 -8.53 7.71 -0.84
C GLY A 120 -8.14 6.61 -1.84
N SER A 121 -8.31 5.35 -1.47
CA SER A 121 -8.08 4.19 -2.34
C SER A 121 -9.07 4.10 -3.49
N GLU A 122 -10.34 4.43 -3.25
CA GLU A 122 -11.35 4.57 -4.30
C GLU A 122 -10.95 5.67 -5.31
N VAL A 123 -10.51 6.82 -4.79
CA VAL A 123 -10.11 7.97 -5.62
C VAL A 123 -8.93 7.62 -6.51
N ILE A 124 -7.84 7.07 -5.95
CA ILE A 124 -6.66 6.74 -6.77
C ILE A 124 -6.97 5.68 -7.81
N TRP A 125 -7.76 4.65 -7.48
CA TRP A 125 -8.11 3.63 -8.46
C TRP A 125 -8.95 4.21 -9.61
N LYS A 126 -9.94 5.05 -9.33
CA LYS A 126 -10.73 5.74 -10.35
C LYS A 126 -9.90 6.70 -11.22
N LEU A 127 -8.92 7.40 -10.63
CA LEU A 127 -7.98 8.22 -11.40
C LEU A 127 -7.09 7.36 -12.29
N PHE A 128 -6.61 6.21 -11.80
CA PHE A 128 -5.82 5.24 -12.55
C PHE A 128 -6.60 4.68 -13.77
N GLU A 129 -7.90 4.44 -13.63
CA GLU A 129 -8.74 3.99 -14.75
C GLU A 129 -9.10 5.12 -15.72
N LYS A 130 -9.31 6.33 -15.21
CA LYS A 130 -9.81 7.45 -16.00
C LYS A 130 -8.71 8.16 -16.80
N PHE A 131 -7.49 8.26 -16.24
CA PHE A 131 -6.40 9.05 -16.82
C PHE A 131 -5.22 8.14 -17.22
N PRO A 132 -4.99 7.95 -18.55
CA PRO A 132 -3.80 7.24 -19.03
C PRO A 132 -2.50 7.81 -18.45
N GLU A 133 -2.43 9.13 -18.26
CA GLU A 133 -1.28 9.81 -17.66
C GLU A 133 -0.96 9.31 -16.24
N VAL A 134 -1.96 8.82 -15.50
CA VAL A 134 -1.77 8.19 -14.19
C VAL A 134 -1.36 6.74 -14.36
N SER A 135 -2.08 5.95 -15.16
CA SER A 135 -1.83 4.51 -15.32
C SER A 135 -0.48 4.20 -15.98
N ASP A 136 -0.05 5.00 -16.96
CA ASP A 136 1.19 4.77 -17.68
C ASP A 136 2.43 4.91 -16.79
N GLN A 137 2.35 5.66 -15.70
CA GLN A 137 3.43 5.78 -14.71
C GLN A 137 3.75 4.47 -13.98
N PHE A 138 2.79 3.54 -13.97
CA PHE A 138 2.95 2.23 -13.36
C PHE A 138 3.31 1.12 -14.38
N ALA A 139 3.53 1.45 -15.65
CA ALA A 139 3.63 0.50 -16.76
C ALA A 139 4.80 -0.52 -16.65
N GLU A 140 5.78 -0.27 -15.79
CA GLU A 140 6.91 -1.19 -15.55
C GLU A 140 6.48 -2.48 -14.84
N ASN A 141 5.44 -2.40 -14.01
CA ASN A 141 4.84 -3.53 -13.30
C ASN A 141 3.35 -3.64 -13.62
N LYS A 142 2.73 -4.81 -13.36
CA LYS A 142 1.28 -4.96 -13.35
C LYS A 142 0.75 -4.53 -12.00
N VAL A 143 -0.04 -3.49 -11.97
CA VAL A 143 -0.75 -3.06 -10.77
C VAL A 143 -1.90 -4.03 -10.47
N LEU A 144 -1.96 -4.51 -9.23
CA LEU A 144 -3.06 -5.30 -8.69
C LEU A 144 -3.93 -4.48 -7.74
N VAL A 145 -3.31 -3.70 -6.86
CA VAL A 145 -3.97 -2.86 -5.86
C VAL A 145 -3.25 -1.53 -5.78
N LEU A 146 -3.99 -0.41 -5.75
CA LEU A 146 -3.52 0.93 -5.38
C LEU A 146 -4.36 1.44 -4.23
N TYR A 147 -3.74 1.85 -3.13
CA TYR A 147 -4.48 2.29 -1.98
C TYR A 147 -3.75 3.34 -1.16
N THR A 148 -4.50 4.09 -0.34
CA THR A 148 -3.93 5.11 0.55
C THR A 148 -4.11 4.72 2.01
N SER A 149 -3.30 5.32 2.88
CA SER A 149 -3.65 5.41 4.31
C SER A 149 -4.75 6.44 4.52
N GLU A 150 -5.31 6.47 5.74
CA GLU A 150 -5.92 7.69 6.26
C GLU A 150 -4.87 8.82 6.35
N PRO A 151 -5.30 10.09 6.49
CA PRO A 151 -4.38 11.19 6.77
C PRO A 151 -3.48 10.88 7.96
N PHE A 152 -2.20 11.17 7.83
CA PHE A 152 -1.20 10.92 8.86
C PHE A 152 -1.45 11.72 10.14
N ILE A 153 -0.80 11.29 11.20
CA ILE A 153 -0.63 12.00 12.46
C ILE A 153 0.86 12.33 12.65
N LEU A 154 1.14 13.40 13.38
CA LEU A 154 2.50 13.71 13.79
C LEU A 154 2.79 13.03 15.13
N MET A 155 3.87 12.28 15.19
CA MET A 155 4.35 11.60 16.38
C MET A 155 5.72 12.16 16.77
N THR A 156 5.92 12.51 18.04
CA THR A 156 7.20 13.05 18.53
C THR A 156 7.65 12.37 19.82
N SER A 157 8.99 12.40 20.07
CA SER A 157 9.60 11.75 21.25
C SER A 157 9.66 12.66 22.48
N LYS A 158 9.98 13.93 22.32
CA LYS A 158 10.37 14.82 23.44
C LYS A 158 9.40 15.96 23.69
N LYS A 159 8.72 16.46 22.67
CA LYS A 159 7.89 17.66 22.76
C LYS A 159 6.52 17.42 22.12
N GLN A 160 5.45 17.78 22.83
CA GLN A 160 4.11 17.84 22.26
C GLN A 160 4.02 19.05 21.32
N VAL A 161 3.69 18.81 20.06
CA VAL A 161 3.46 19.87 19.08
C VAL A 161 1.98 20.28 19.15
N LYS A 162 1.72 21.53 19.51
CA LYS A 162 0.37 22.10 19.66
C LYS A 162 0.12 23.26 18.71
N THR A 163 1.17 23.91 18.23
CA THR A 163 1.13 25.06 17.33
C THR A 163 2.18 24.92 16.22
N LEU A 164 2.10 25.75 15.18
CA LEU A 164 3.13 25.82 14.13
C LEU A 164 4.51 26.16 14.69
N GLU A 165 4.53 27.02 15.71
CA GLU A 165 5.77 27.46 16.38
C GLU A 165 6.47 26.29 17.09
N ASP A 166 5.71 25.32 17.62
CA ASP A 166 6.26 24.13 18.26
C ASP A 166 6.97 23.20 17.27
N LEU A 167 6.52 23.20 16.00
CA LEU A 167 7.07 22.33 14.93
C LEU A 167 8.39 22.90 14.36
N ARG A 168 8.63 24.21 14.57
CA ARG A 168 9.78 24.88 13.98
C ARG A 168 11.10 24.21 14.37
N GLY A 169 11.85 23.83 13.34
CA GLY A 169 13.19 23.22 13.48
C GLY A 169 13.22 21.76 13.91
N LEU A 170 12.08 21.13 14.23
CA LEU A 170 12.05 19.70 14.52
C LEU A 170 12.37 18.89 13.26
N LYS A 171 13.24 17.90 13.40
CA LYS A 171 13.57 16.92 12.36
C LYS A 171 12.49 15.85 12.33
N ILE A 172 11.64 15.91 11.33
CA ILE A 172 10.50 14.99 11.22
C ILE A 172 10.71 14.02 10.07
N ARG A 173 10.71 12.72 10.40
CA ARG A 173 10.67 11.69 9.38
C ARG A 173 9.37 11.80 8.60
N THR A 174 9.46 11.86 7.28
CA THR A 174 8.31 11.85 6.38
C THR A 174 8.55 10.89 5.21
N VAL A 175 7.56 10.71 4.37
CA VAL A 175 7.68 10.04 3.08
C VAL A 175 7.98 11.07 1.98
N GLY A 176 8.34 10.62 0.78
CA GLY A 176 8.64 11.52 -0.35
C GLY A 176 7.42 12.24 -0.93
N GLY A 177 7.67 13.19 -1.83
CA GLY A 177 6.62 13.93 -2.55
C GLY A 177 5.97 15.06 -1.74
N PRO A 178 4.67 15.34 -1.93
CA PRO A 178 3.95 16.43 -1.27
C PRO A 178 4.07 16.50 0.25
N PRO A 179 4.16 15.39 1.03
CA PRO A 179 4.40 15.44 2.47
C PRO A 179 5.68 16.18 2.86
N ILE A 180 6.76 16.07 2.07
CA ILE A 180 8.00 16.84 2.31
C ILE A 180 7.72 18.34 2.22
N GLU A 181 7.00 18.77 1.17
CA GLU A 181 6.71 20.19 0.95
C GLU A 181 5.74 20.72 2.02
N GLN A 182 4.78 19.90 2.45
CA GLN A 182 3.92 20.24 3.58
C GLN A 182 4.75 20.48 4.86
N MET A 183 5.61 19.53 5.22
CA MET A 183 6.42 19.63 6.45
C MET A 183 7.32 20.87 6.45
N LYS A 184 7.93 21.20 5.30
CA LYS A 184 8.71 22.44 5.16
C LYS A 184 7.85 23.68 5.35
N ALA A 185 6.68 23.73 4.71
CA ALA A 185 5.75 24.86 4.81
C ALA A 185 5.27 25.09 6.26
N LEU A 186 5.07 24.01 7.01
CA LEU A 186 4.70 24.04 8.42
C LEU A 186 5.88 24.43 9.36
N GLY A 187 7.11 24.55 8.85
CA GLY A 187 8.29 24.98 9.61
C GLY A 187 9.15 23.82 10.15
N GLY A 188 8.78 22.58 9.91
CA GLY A 188 9.59 21.40 10.26
C GLY A 188 10.73 21.15 9.27
N GLN A 189 11.65 20.28 9.65
CA GLN A 189 12.75 19.79 8.82
C GLN A 189 12.48 18.35 8.38
N PRO A 190 11.96 18.11 7.15
CA PRO A 190 11.63 16.77 6.71
C PRO A 190 12.86 15.93 6.42
N MET A 191 12.81 14.67 6.83
CA MET A 191 13.82 13.64 6.55
C MET A 191 13.16 12.40 5.93
N LEU A 192 13.53 12.06 4.71
CA LEU A 192 13.01 10.87 4.03
C LEU A 192 13.70 9.61 4.56
N LEU A 193 12.98 8.79 5.33
CA LEU A 193 13.43 7.49 5.81
C LEU A 193 12.35 6.42 5.59
N PRO A 194 12.72 5.18 5.22
CA PRO A 194 11.80 4.06 5.26
C PRO A 194 11.34 3.75 6.68
N MET A 195 10.15 3.18 6.81
CA MET A 195 9.57 2.86 8.13
C MET A 195 10.43 1.91 8.97
N PRO A 196 11.08 0.86 8.41
CA PRO A 196 11.95 -0.02 9.19
C PRO A 196 13.12 0.70 9.89
N ASP A 197 13.58 1.84 9.36
CA ASP A 197 14.72 2.59 9.92
C ASP A 197 14.30 3.59 11.01
N VAL A 198 12.99 3.84 11.18
CA VAL A 198 12.47 4.95 11.99
C VAL A 198 12.71 4.74 13.49
N TYR A 199 12.51 3.51 14.00
CA TYR A 199 12.72 3.22 15.42
C TYR A 199 14.13 3.63 15.86
N VAL A 200 15.15 3.15 15.14
CA VAL A 200 16.56 3.46 15.45
C VAL A 200 16.89 4.94 15.27
N ALA A 201 16.31 5.59 14.26
CA ALA A 201 16.51 7.02 14.02
C ALA A 201 15.94 7.88 15.17
N MET A 202 14.76 7.51 15.71
CA MET A 202 14.16 8.17 16.86
C MET A 202 14.92 7.88 18.16
N GLU A 203 15.29 6.62 18.41
CA GLU A 203 16.04 6.19 19.58
C GLU A 203 17.38 6.98 19.69
N LYS A 204 18.09 7.12 18.58
CA LYS A 204 19.35 7.86 18.48
C LYS A 204 19.18 9.39 18.42
N GLY A 205 17.95 9.90 18.31
CA GLY A 205 17.68 11.33 18.16
C GLY A 205 18.10 11.91 16.80
N THR A 206 18.28 11.06 15.78
CA THR A 206 18.53 11.51 14.40
C THR A 206 17.32 12.26 13.86
N VAL A 207 16.12 11.81 14.23
CA VAL A 207 14.85 12.51 14.03
C VAL A 207 14.16 12.75 15.39
N ASP A 208 13.40 13.83 15.50
CA ASP A 208 12.63 14.20 16.70
C ASP A 208 11.23 13.60 16.68
N GLY A 209 10.78 13.16 15.51
CA GLY A 209 9.46 12.58 15.31
C GLY A 209 9.26 12.05 13.88
N LEU A 210 8.02 11.65 13.60
CA LEU A 210 7.61 11.13 12.29
C LEU A 210 6.17 11.49 11.98
N GLU A 211 5.85 11.51 10.69
CA GLU A 211 4.49 11.41 10.17
C GLU A 211 4.21 9.98 9.73
N ALA A 212 3.11 9.42 10.18
CA ALA A 212 2.56 8.15 9.73
C ALA A 212 1.09 8.00 10.16
N ALA A 213 0.42 6.94 9.71
CA ALA A 213 -0.85 6.49 10.25
C ALA A 213 -0.69 5.91 11.67
N TYR A 214 -1.78 5.49 12.31
CA TYR A 214 -1.72 4.76 13.58
C TYR A 214 -1.18 3.33 13.44
N GLU A 215 -1.41 2.70 12.29
CA GLU A 215 -1.11 1.29 12.04
C GLU A 215 0.32 0.88 12.42
N PRO A 216 1.39 1.61 12.03
CA PRO A 216 2.76 1.18 12.29
C PRO A 216 3.20 1.28 13.76
N ILE A 217 2.42 1.90 14.65
CA ILE A 217 2.84 2.12 16.04
C ILE A 217 3.26 0.83 16.73
N PRO A 218 2.45 -0.24 16.80
CA PRO A 218 2.90 -1.48 17.43
C PRO A 218 3.84 -2.29 16.53
N GLY A 219 3.58 -2.36 15.23
CA GLY A 219 4.32 -3.22 14.30
C GLY A 219 5.80 -2.88 14.17
N PHE A 220 6.15 -1.60 14.32
CA PHE A 220 7.52 -1.09 14.30
C PHE A 220 8.02 -0.61 15.68
N ARG A 221 7.34 -1.05 16.77
CA ARG A 221 7.69 -0.72 18.16
C ARG A 221 7.76 0.79 18.45
N LEU A 222 7.05 1.61 17.66
CA LEU A 222 7.10 3.07 17.82
C LEU A 222 6.54 3.53 19.17
N ASN A 223 5.69 2.72 19.82
CA ASN A 223 5.19 2.96 21.17
C ASN A 223 6.29 3.06 22.25
N GLU A 224 7.51 2.60 21.97
CA GLU A 224 8.64 2.69 22.89
C GLU A 224 9.35 4.05 22.79
N VAL A 225 9.39 4.65 21.60
CA VAL A 225 10.14 5.89 21.30
C VAL A 225 9.26 7.12 21.10
N VAL A 226 7.96 6.95 20.81
CA VAL A 226 6.97 8.03 20.70
C VAL A 226 6.37 8.33 22.06
N LYS A 227 6.22 9.62 22.40
CA LYS A 227 5.57 10.10 23.63
C LYS A 227 4.37 11.01 23.36
N TYR A 228 4.30 11.59 22.19
CA TYR A 228 3.27 12.55 21.84
C TYR A 228 2.73 12.31 20.43
N ILE A 229 1.44 12.43 20.29
CA ILE A 229 0.72 12.43 19.00
C ILE A 229 0.00 13.76 18.84
N THR A 230 0.08 14.35 17.65
CA THR A 230 -0.72 15.50 17.25
C THR A 230 -1.56 15.11 16.04
N GLU A 231 -2.88 15.12 16.21
CA GLU A 231 -3.84 14.93 15.11
C GLU A 231 -4.08 16.25 14.39
N GLY A 232 -3.75 16.31 13.09
CA GLY A 232 -3.80 17.53 12.27
C GLY A 232 -4.13 17.24 10.79
N PRO A 233 -4.05 18.25 9.93
CA PRO A 233 -4.38 18.13 8.50
C PRO A 233 -3.17 17.65 7.69
N PHE A 234 -2.59 16.50 8.07
CA PHE A 234 -1.44 15.93 7.38
C PHE A 234 -1.83 15.17 6.10
N ALA A 235 -0.85 14.97 5.24
CA ALA A 235 -1.01 14.19 4.03
C ALA A 235 -1.16 12.68 4.32
N PRO A 236 -1.86 11.92 3.49
CA PRO A 236 -1.78 10.45 3.51
C PRO A 236 -0.55 9.95 2.75
N SER A 237 -0.37 8.63 2.65
CA SER A 237 0.58 8.00 1.74
C SER A 237 -0.12 7.10 0.73
N LEU A 238 0.55 6.86 -0.41
CA LEU A 238 0.11 5.96 -1.48
C LEU A 238 0.90 4.66 -1.42
N PHE A 239 0.19 3.55 -1.59
CA PHE A 239 0.73 2.20 -1.58
C PHE A 239 0.28 1.42 -2.81
N ALA A 240 1.07 0.41 -3.19
CA ALA A 240 0.72 -0.48 -4.29
C ALA A 240 1.11 -1.93 -3.98
N VAL A 241 0.26 -2.86 -4.41
CA VAL A 241 0.65 -4.25 -4.62
C VAL A 241 0.77 -4.45 -6.12
N VAL A 242 1.98 -4.82 -6.56
CA VAL A 242 2.27 -4.99 -7.98
C VAL A 242 2.85 -6.38 -8.27
N MET A 243 2.75 -6.80 -9.52
CA MET A 243 3.35 -8.04 -10.02
C MET A 243 4.32 -7.74 -11.16
N ASN A 244 5.39 -8.52 -11.25
CA ASN A 244 6.29 -8.52 -12.41
C ASN A 244 5.49 -8.67 -13.70
N LYS A 245 5.70 -7.77 -14.66
CA LYS A 245 4.90 -7.72 -15.91
C LYS A 245 5.08 -8.96 -16.78
N LYS A 246 6.29 -9.53 -16.83
CA LYS A 246 6.57 -10.77 -17.60
C LYS A 246 5.87 -11.95 -16.94
N LYS A 247 5.96 -12.07 -15.61
CA LYS A 247 5.26 -13.11 -14.85
C LYS A 247 3.76 -13.01 -15.03
N TRP A 248 3.16 -11.82 -14.89
CA TRP A 248 1.75 -11.58 -15.16
C TRP A 248 1.32 -12.08 -16.54
N ASN A 249 2.07 -11.69 -17.58
CA ASN A 249 1.76 -12.05 -18.96
C ASN A 249 1.93 -13.57 -19.24
N SER A 250 2.70 -14.28 -18.43
CA SER A 250 2.85 -15.75 -18.53
C SER A 250 1.70 -16.53 -17.85
N LEU A 251 0.88 -15.87 -17.04
CA LEU A 251 -0.26 -16.51 -16.38
C LEU A 251 -1.39 -16.78 -17.40
N PRO A 252 -2.09 -17.91 -17.30
CA PRO A 252 -3.31 -18.15 -18.06
C PRO A 252 -4.35 -17.04 -17.83
N LYS A 253 -5.18 -16.75 -18.85
CA LYS A 253 -6.13 -15.65 -18.81
C LYS A 253 -7.19 -15.81 -17.71
N ASP A 254 -7.65 -17.04 -17.47
CA ASP A 254 -8.56 -17.37 -16.38
C ASP A 254 -7.96 -17.04 -15.01
N ILE A 255 -6.67 -17.32 -14.82
CA ILE A 255 -5.92 -16.96 -13.59
C ILE A 255 -5.76 -15.45 -13.46
N GLN A 256 -5.40 -14.74 -14.54
CA GLN A 256 -5.32 -13.27 -14.51
C GLN A 256 -6.68 -12.66 -14.10
N ASN A 257 -7.77 -13.12 -14.69
CA ASN A 257 -9.12 -12.63 -14.38
C ASN A 257 -9.52 -12.96 -12.94
N ALA A 258 -9.19 -14.15 -12.44
CA ALA A 258 -9.46 -14.56 -11.07
C ALA A 258 -8.68 -13.69 -10.05
N ILE A 259 -7.39 -13.39 -10.29
CA ILE A 259 -6.61 -12.46 -9.44
C ILE A 259 -7.24 -11.07 -9.47
N MET A 260 -7.59 -10.54 -10.66
CA MET A 260 -8.19 -9.22 -10.76
C MET A 260 -9.57 -9.11 -10.14
N SER A 261 -10.35 -10.20 -10.07
CA SER A 261 -11.69 -10.19 -9.44
C SER A 261 -11.67 -9.87 -7.93
N VAL A 262 -10.53 -10.08 -7.27
CA VAL A 262 -10.32 -9.77 -5.84
C VAL A 262 -9.29 -8.65 -5.62
N SER A 263 -8.88 -8.02 -6.71
CA SER A 263 -7.93 -6.88 -6.76
C SER A 263 -8.66 -5.64 -7.31
N GLY A 264 -7.97 -4.77 -8.03
CA GLY A 264 -8.63 -3.63 -8.67
C GLY A 264 -9.26 -2.68 -7.66
N LEU A 265 -10.40 -2.08 -8.01
CA LEU A 265 -11.10 -1.11 -7.17
C LEU A 265 -11.49 -1.70 -5.81
N GLU A 266 -12.12 -2.86 -5.81
CA GLU A 266 -12.59 -3.47 -4.55
C GLU A 266 -11.42 -3.96 -3.68
N GLY A 267 -10.34 -4.50 -4.28
CA GLY A 267 -9.11 -4.81 -3.58
C GLY A 267 -8.45 -3.56 -2.99
N SER A 268 -8.43 -2.46 -3.72
CA SER A 268 -7.87 -1.17 -3.27
C SER A 268 -8.63 -0.61 -2.07
N LYS A 269 -9.96 -0.59 -2.12
CA LYS A 269 -10.83 -0.21 -1.00
C LYS A 269 -10.65 -1.14 0.20
N PHE A 270 -10.57 -2.44 -0.05
CA PHE A 270 -10.33 -3.45 0.99
C PHE A 270 -9.01 -3.19 1.73
N PHE A 271 -7.92 -2.91 1.01
CA PHE A 271 -6.63 -2.57 1.64
C PHE A 271 -6.71 -1.26 2.41
N GLY A 272 -7.23 -0.17 1.85
CA GLY A 272 -7.37 1.11 2.55
C GLY A 272 -8.09 0.95 3.88
N ARG A 273 -9.25 0.27 3.85
CA ARG A 273 -10.07 0.01 5.04
C ARG A 273 -9.38 -0.89 6.06
N ASN A 274 -8.88 -2.06 5.65
CA ASN A 274 -8.43 -3.08 6.59
C ASN A 274 -6.97 -2.92 7.02
N PHE A 275 -6.12 -2.36 6.16
CA PHE A 275 -4.72 -2.11 6.49
C PHE A 275 -4.60 -0.91 7.44
N PHE A 276 -5.35 0.18 7.20
CA PHE A 276 -5.19 1.44 7.91
C PHE A 276 -6.41 1.85 8.75
N ASP A 277 -7.58 2.08 8.14
CA ASP A 277 -8.73 2.64 8.85
C ASP A 277 -9.16 1.78 10.04
N ALA A 278 -9.19 0.46 9.86
CA ALA A 278 -9.56 -0.48 10.91
C ALA A 278 -8.53 -0.56 12.06
N ALA A 279 -7.27 -0.20 11.80
CA ALA A 279 -6.21 -0.18 12.81
C ALA A 279 -6.33 1.01 13.76
N ARG A 280 -6.83 2.15 13.28
CA ARG A 280 -6.88 3.41 14.02
C ARG A 280 -7.61 3.29 15.35
N VAL A 281 -8.81 2.73 15.34
CA VAL A 281 -9.68 2.68 16.54
C VAL A 281 -9.07 1.84 17.66
N PRO A 282 -8.67 0.59 17.46
CA PRO A 282 -8.09 -0.23 18.53
C PRO A 282 -6.75 0.30 19.02
N ILE A 283 -5.88 0.84 18.14
CA ILE A 283 -4.58 1.37 18.56
C ILE A 283 -4.76 2.67 19.37
N LYS A 284 -5.64 3.57 18.92
CA LYS A 284 -5.97 4.78 19.66
C LYS A 284 -6.52 4.44 21.05
N LYS A 285 -7.42 3.46 21.13
CA LYS A 285 -7.98 2.97 22.39
C LYS A 285 -6.90 2.42 23.33
N MET A 286 -5.91 1.64 22.82
CA MET A 286 -4.78 1.16 23.61
C MET A 286 -3.98 2.31 24.24
N ILE A 287 -3.82 3.43 23.50
CA ILE A 287 -3.13 4.63 24.00
C ILE A 287 -3.99 5.31 25.09
N GLU A 288 -5.29 5.52 24.84
CA GLU A 288 -6.20 6.18 25.75
C GLU A 288 -6.39 5.39 27.06
N GLU A 289 -6.34 4.06 27.01
CA GLU A 289 -6.37 3.17 28.18
C GLU A 289 -5.01 3.05 28.90
N GLY A 290 -3.97 3.79 28.45
CA GLY A 290 -2.66 3.81 29.10
C GLY A 290 -1.77 2.60 28.84
N LYS A 291 -2.12 1.73 27.87
CA LYS A 291 -1.26 0.59 27.47
C LYS A 291 0.05 1.07 26.84
N TYR A 292 0.03 2.23 26.19
CA TYR A 292 1.21 2.93 25.69
C TYR A 292 1.30 4.30 26.40
N ASP A 293 2.49 4.66 26.89
CA ASP A 293 2.75 5.96 27.50
C ASP A 293 2.88 7.05 26.41
N ILE A 294 1.77 7.35 25.76
CA ILE A 294 1.65 8.32 24.66
C ILE A 294 0.48 9.27 24.96
N LYS A 295 0.70 10.56 24.76
CA LYS A 295 -0.33 11.61 24.92
C LYS A 295 -0.84 12.04 23.54
N ILE A 296 -2.14 11.98 23.34
CA ILE A 296 -2.79 12.43 22.10
C ILE A 296 -3.30 13.86 22.29
N TYR A 297 -3.02 14.71 21.30
CA TYR A 297 -3.52 16.07 21.20
C TYR A 297 -4.13 16.30 19.82
N THR A 298 -5.39 16.67 19.79
CA THR A 298 -6.08 17.08 18.57
C THR A 298 -6.03 18.59 18.43
N LEU A 299 -5.55 19.10 17.30
CA LEU A 299 -5.50 20.54 17.04
C LEU A 299 -6.89 21.16 17.17
N PRO A 300 -7.06 22.24 17.97
CA PRO A 300 -8.27 23.04 17.95
C PRO A 300 -8.54 23.60 16.56
N GLU A 301 -9.81 23.84 16.22
CA GLU A 301 -10.20 24.25 14.86
C GLU A 301 -9.49 25.52 14.40
N THR A 302 -9.26 26.49 15.28
CA THR A 302 -8.51 27.72 14.97
C THR A 302 -7.07 27.44 14.55
N GLU A 303 -6.36 26.55 15.26
CA GLU A 303 -4.99 26.16 14.93
C GLU A 303 -4.96 25.27 13.71
N ARG A 304 -5.92 24.32 13.61
CA ARG A 304 -6.09 23.49 12.41
C ARG A 304 -6.29 24.33 11.14
N ALA A 305 -7.09 25.39 11.21
CA ALA A 305 -7.30 26.32 10.08
C ALA A 305 -5.98 27.01 9.66
N ARG A 306 -5.15 27.45 10.62
CA ARG A 306 -3.80 28.00 10.31
C ARG A 306 -2.93 26.97 9.58
N TRP A 307 -2.93 25.70 10.02
CA TRP A 307 -2.17 24.64 9.37
C TRP A 307 -2.66 24.36 7.95
N VAL A 308 -3.97 24.40 7.74
CA VAL A 308 -4.57 24.22 6.39
C VAL A 308 -4.17 25.38 5.47
N GLU A 309 -4.19 26.60 5.96
CA GLU A 309 -3.83 27.79 5.18
C GLU A 309 -2.35 27.76 4.76
N VAL A 310 -1.46 27.34 5.64
CA VAL A 310 -0.01 27.33 5.38
C VAL A 310 0.43 26.04 4.66
N GLY A 311 -0.07 24.90 5.08
CA GLY A 311 0.48 23.58 4.72
C GLY A 311 -0.41 22.73 3.79
N CYS A 312 -1.57 23.20 3.33
CA CYS A 312 -2.42 22.40 2.47
C CYS A 312 -2.65 23.05 1.10
N LYS A 313 -3.52 24.05 1.00
CA LYS A 313 -3.86 24.66 -0.29
C LYS A 313 -2.67 25.20 -1.07
N PRO A 314 -1.68 25.89 -0.46
CA PRO A 314 -0.49 26.34 -1.17
C PRO A 314 0.31 25.19 -1.78
N ILE A 315 0.32 24.00 -1.12
CA ILE A 315 1.00 22.82 -1.63
C ILE A 315 0.33 22.26 -2.88
N TRP A 316 -1.02 22.37 -3.00
CA TRP A 316 -1.73 21.96 -4.21
C TRP A 316 -1.30 22.79 -5.42
N GLU A 317 -1.27 24.12 -5.25
CA GLU A 317 -0.85 25.04 -6.32
C GLU A 317 0.63 24.86 -6.69
N GLN A 318 1.48 24.66 -5.70
CA GLN A 318 2.90 24.37 -5.92
C GLN A 318 3.08 23.05 -6.68
N TRP A 319 2.34 22.00 -6.34
CA TRP A 319 2.36 20.72 -7.04
C TRP A 319 1.93 20.89 -8.50
N VAL A 320 0.79 21.52 -8.76
CA VAL A 320 0.32 21.78 -10.13
C VAL A 320 1.36 22.54 -10.93
N LYS A 321 1.86 23.67 -10.40
CA LYS A 321 2.87 24.51 -11.06
C LYS A 321 4.15 23.71 -11.37
N SER A 322 4.61 22.91 -10.41
CA SER A 322 5.80 22.04 -10.59
C SER A 322 5.56 20.99 -11.67
N MET A 323 4.38 20.38 -11.70
CA MET A 323 4.00 19.36 -12.68
C MET A 323 3.91 19.97 -14.09
N GLU A 324 3.22 21.10 -14.25
CA GLU A 324 3.08 21.80 -15.51
C GLU A 324 4.44 22.27 -16.04
N GLY A 325 5.31 22.78 -15.16
CA GLY A 325 6.68 23.17 -15.49
C GLY A 325 7.56 22.03 -15.99
N LYS A 326 7.24 20.79 -15.63
CA LYS A 326 7.88 19.54 -16.12
C LYS A 326 7.17 18.96 -17.36
N GLY A 327 6.18 19.65 -17.92
CA GLY A 327 5.43 19.18 -19.08
C GLY A 327 4.21 18.30 -18.78
N HIS A 328 3.86 18.10 -17.51
CA HIS A 328 2.71 17.31 -17.08
C HIS A 328 1.41 18.14 -17.15
N LYS A 329 0.90 18.39 -18.35
CA LYS A 329 -0.21 19.34 -18.64
C LYS A 329 -1.55 18.97 -18.01
N LYS A 330 -1.76 17.73 -17.58
CA LYS A 330 -3.02 17.24 -16.98
C LYS A 330 -3.09 17.42 -15.45
N ALA A 331 -2.07 18.00 -14.83
CA ALA A 331 -2.00 18.08 -13.37
C ALA A 331 -3.22 18.79 -12.75
N ARG A 332 -3.63 19.93 -13.29
CA ARG A 332 -4.82 20.67 -12.82
C ARG A 332 -6.11 19.86 -12.97
N GLU A 333 -6.30 19.22 -14.10
CA GLU A 333 -7.49 18.40 -14.37
C GLU A 333 -7.57 17.20 -13.42
N ILE A 334 -6.43 16.52 -13.18
CA ILE A 334 -6.33 15.37 -12.28
C ILE A 334 -6.57 15.82 -10.83
N LEU A 335 -6.04 16.97 -10.39
CA LEU A 335 -6.33 17.52 -9.06
C LEU A 335 -7.82 17.81 -8.88
N ASN A 336 -8.46 18.47 -9.86
CA ASN A 336 -9.88 18.77 -9.78
C ASN A 336 -10.73 17.50 -9.72
N ALA A 337 -10.37 16.46 -10.51
CA ALA A 337 -11.02 15.16 -10.45
C ALA A 337 -10.84 14.49 -9.08
N ALA A 338 -9.63 14.52 -8.48
CA ALA A 338 -9.38 14.01 -7.14
C ALA A 338 -10.23 14.71 -6.06
N LEU A 339 -10.34 16.04 -6.14
CA LEU A 339 -11.15 16.85 -5.23
C LEU A 339 -12.64 16.53 -5.34
N GLU A 340 -13.14 16.32 -6.57
CA GLU A 340 -14.55 15.97 -6.81
C GLU A 340 -14.85 14.54 -6.32
N MET A 341 -14.03 13.58 -6.71
CA MET A 341 -14.20 12.17 -6.31
C MET A 341 -14.02 11.95 -4.80
N GLY A 342 -13.28 12.84 -4.13
CA GLY A 342 -13.01 12.76 -2.69
C GLY A 342 -14.14 13.24 -1.80
N LYS A 343 -15.11 14.01 -2.35
CA LYS A 343 -16.30 14.45 -1.62
C LYS A 343 -17.23 13.27 -1.34
#